data_9ef6e8c8218d625d6011cff4ed0b72ff
#
_entry.id   9ef6e8c8218d625d6011cff4ed0b72ff
#
_cell.length_a   1.000
_cell.length_b   1.000
_cell.length_c   1.000
_cell.angle_alpha   90.00
_cell.angle_beta   90.00
_cell.angle_gamma   90.00
#
_symmetry.space_group_name_H-M   'P 1'
#
loop_
_entity.id
_entity.type
_entity.pdbx_description
1 polymer ?
#
loop_
_entity_poly.entity_id
_entity_poly.type
_entity_poly.pdbx_seq_one_letter_code
_entity_poly.pdbx_strand_id
1 'polypeptide(L)'
;IRQGEALLPTPPRLWRLTPRGLALAADGLRRAARQQQAWQVLREHEHGLGDTALQALGVSREALLALQEKELVEIASAALVQAEPAMPSLANLLAEAPLILNPEQAAALSVLTAQSGFRVTLLQGITGSGKTEVYLQHIEQVLRAGRQVLVLVPEIGLTPQTVARFRARFRCPLAVLHSGLSDRERLQAWRAARAGEVSLIIGTRSAIFTPMARPGLIIVDEEHDLSFKQQEG
;
A
#
# COMPACT_ATOMS: atom_id res chain seq x y z
N ILE A 1 -31.88 12.88 -13.32
CA ILE A 1 -30.52 12.53 -12.79
C ILE A 1 -30.67 12.60 -11.28
N ARG A 2 -30.86 11.44 -10.62
CA ARG A 2 -30.80 11.34 -9.16
C ARG A 2 -29.34 11.34 -8.76
N GLN A 3 -28.92 12.32 -7.97
CA GLN A 3 -27.65 12.30 -7.27
C GLN A 3 -27.65 11.08 -6.33
N GLY A 4 -26.93 10.03 -6.69
CA GLY A 4 -26.65 8.92 -5.79
C GLY A 4 -25.68 9.44 -4.74
N GLU A 5 -26.15 9.58 -3.50
CA GLU A 5 -25.25 9.66 -2.35
C GLU A 5 -24.35 8.41 -2.39
N ALA A 6 -23.08 8.63 -2.68
CA ALA A 6 -22.09 7.58 -2.57
C ALA A 6 -22.04 7.15 -1.10
N LEU A 7 -22.62 6.01 -0.80
CA LEU A 7 -22.46 5.33 0.49
C LEU A 7 -20.95 5.08 0.66
N LEU A 8 -20.28 5.98 1.36
CA LEU A 8 -18.91 5.79 1.77
C LEU A 8 -18.89 4.51 2.62
N PRO A 9 -18.17 3.45 2.21
CA PRO A 9 -18.07 2.26 3.05
C PRO A 9 -17.49 2.69 4.38
N THR A 10 -18.20 2.34 5.45
CA THR A 10 -17.74 2.56 6.82
C THR A 10 -16.35 1.93 6.95
N PRO A 11 -15.34 2.65 7.42
CA PRO A 11 -14.01 2.10 7.61
C PRO A 11 -14.10 0.83 8.47
N PRO A 12 -13.29 -0.21 8.20
CA PRO A 12 -13.33 -1.43 8.98
C PRO A 12 -13.10 -1.09 10.44
N ARG A 13 -14.01 -1.52 11.30
CA ARG A 13 -13.89 -1.37 12.73
C ARG A 13 -12.84 -2.35 13.21
N LEU A 14 -11.79 -1.86 13.86
CA LEU A 14 -10.80 -2.68 14.51
C LEU A 14 -11.02 -2.61 16.02
N TRP A 15 -11.14 -3.74 16.64
CA TRP A 15 -11.18 -3.85 18.09
C TRP A 15 -9.76 -3.94 18.61
N ARG A 16 -9.39 -3.08 19.55
CA ARG A 16 -8.10 -3.13 20.24
C ARG A 16 -8.26 -2.90 21.73
N LEU A 17 -7.27 -3.34 22.50
CA LEU A 17 -7.22 -3.05 23.92
C LEU A 17 -6.94 -1.57 24.17
N THR A 18 -7.63 -1.00 25.14
CA THR A 18 -7.30 0.31 25.71
C THR A 18 -6.05 0.20 26.61
N PRO A 19 -5.40 1.32 27.01
CA PRO A 19 -4.34 1.28 28.00
C PRO A 19 -4.76 0.59 29.31
N ARG A 20 -6.03 0.73 29.70
CA ARG A 20 -6.63 0.03 30.84
C ARG A 20 -6.76 -1.47 30.60
N GLY A 21 -7.13 -1.86 29.36
CA GLY A 21 -7.21 -3.26 28.96
C GLY A 21 -5.84 -3.94 28.89
N LEU A 22 -4.80 -3.20 28.47
CA LEU A 22 -3.42 -3.69 28.47
C LEU A 22 -2.85 -3.87 29.89
N ALA A 23 -3.21 -2.98 30.82
CA ALA A 23 -2.77 -3.02 32.22
C ALA A 23 -3.53 -4.06 33.05
N LEU A 24 -4.58 -4.70 32.51
CA LEU A 24 -5.36 -5.68 33.23
C LEU A 24 -4.54 -6.94 33.51
N ALA A 25 -4.54 -7.42 34.74
CA ALA A 25 -3.90 -8.69 35.10
C ALA A 25 -4.64 -9.88 34.48
N ALA A 26 -3.90 -10.95 34.17
CA ALA A 26 -4.42 -12.13 33.47
C ALA A 26 -5.60 -12.82 34.17
N ASP A 27 -5.79 -12.56 35.45
CA ASP A 27 -6.87 -13.11 36.27
C ASP A 27 -8.08 -12.18 36.46
N GLY A 28 -8.01 -10.97 35.93
CA GLY A 28 -9.04 -9.95 36.08
C GLY A 28 -10.41 -10.30 35.47
N LEU A 29 -10.47 -11.31 34.61
CA LEU A 29 -11.69 -11.77 33.91
C LEU A 29 -12.04 -13.26 34.19
N ARG A 30 -11.47 -13.86 35.24
CA ARG A 30 -11.65 -15.30 35.54
C ARG A 30 -13.12 -15.79 35.62
N ARG A 31 -14.05 -14.92 35.95
CA ARG A 31 -15.48 -15.25 36.03
C ARG A 31 -16.24 -15.07 34.75
N ALA A 32 -15.58 -14.63 33.66
CA ALA A 32 -16.17 -14.32 32.36
C ALA A 32 -15.33 -14.95 31.24
N ALA A 33 -15.36 -16.27 31.09
CA ALA A 33 -14.50 -17.02 30.19
C ALA A 33 -14.47 -16.48 28.75
N ARG A 34 -15.64 -16.10 28.19
CA ARG A 34 -15.72 -15.53 26.83
C ARG A 34 -15.04 -14.16 26.72
N GLN A 35 -15.14 -13.32 27.75
CA GLN A 35 -14.47 -12.01 27.79
C GLN A 35 -12.95 -12.20 27.95
N GLN A 36 -12.54 -13.18 28.75
CA GLN A 36 -11.13 -13.52 28.93
C GLN A 36 -10.50 -14.00 27.61
N GLN A 37 -11.19 -14.86 26.86
CA GLN A 37 -10.76 -15.30 25.54
C GLN A 37 -10.61 -14.11 24.58
N ALA A 38 -11.60 -13.24 24.51
CA ALA A 38 -11.56 -12.05 23.64
C ALA A 38 -10.40 -11.11 24.02
N TRP A 39 -10.17 -10.91 25.30
CA TRP A 39 -9.07 -10.11 25.81
C TRP A 39 -7.70 -10.72 25.48
N GLN A 40 -7.52 -12.04 25.63
CA GLN A 40 -6.28 -12.74 25.26
C GLN A 40 -5.97 -12.61 23.77
N VAL A 41 -6.97 -12.87 22.92
CA VAL A 41 -6.81 -12.73 21.45
C VAL A 41 -6.41 -11.30 21.07
N LEU A 42 -7.04 -10.29 21.68
CA LEU A 42 -6.69 -8.89 21.39
C LEU A 42 -5.32 -8.48 21.94
N ARG A 43 -4.86 -9.12 23.03
CA ARG A 43 -3.54 -8.86 23.60
C ARG A 43 -2.39 -9.36 22.73
N GLU A 44 -2.63 -10.45 21.98
CA GLU A 44 -1.65 -10.99 21.02
C GLU A 44 -1.59 -10.19 19.71
N HIS A 45 -2.55 -9.26 19.52
CA HIS A 45 -2.68 -8.47 18.30
C HIS A 45 -2.71 -6.97 18.62
N GLU A 46 -1.54 -6.38 18.88
CA GLU A 46 -1.39 -4.97 19.32
C GLU A 46 -2.06 -3.95 18.38
N HIS A 47 -2.14 -4.25 17.08
CA HIS A 47 -2.75 -3.37 16.10
C HIS A 47 -4.27 -3.51 16.00
N GLY A 48 -4.87 -4.41 16.79
CA GLY A 48 -6.30 -4.72 16.76
C GLY A 48 -6.70 -5.68 15.64
N LEU A 49 -7.91 -6.20 15.76
CA LEU A 49 -8.51 -7.15 14.81
C LEU A 49 -9.88 -6.69 14.34
N GLY A 50 -10.18 -6.93 13.06
CA GLY A 50 -11.51 -6.71 12.49
C GLY A 50 -12.53 -7.77 12.91
N ASP A 51 -13.82 -7.44 12.80
CA ASP A 51 -14.94 -8.33 13.19
C ASP A 51 -14.82 -9.73 12.57
N THR A 52 -14.45 -9.83 11.28
CA THR A 52 -14.32 -11.12 10.58
C THR A 52 -13.17 -11.98 11.14
N ALA A 53 -12.03 -11.35 11.45
CA ALA A 53 -10.89 -12.07 12.02
C ALA A 53 -11.18 -12.54 13.44
N LEU A 54 -11.82 -11.72 14.26
CA LEU A 54 -12.24 -12.08 15.61
C LEU A 54 -13.25 -13.24 15.62
N GLN A 55 -14.21 -13.21 14.68
CA GLN A 55 -15.17 -14.30 14.53
C GLN A 55 -14.49 -15.62 14.12
N ALA A 56 -13.51 -15.58 13.22
CA ALA A 56 -12.71 -16.75 12.84
C ALA A 56 -11.91 -17.33 14.01
N LEU A 57 -11.51 -16.50 14.98
CA LEU A 57 -10.82 -16.89 16.22
C LEU A 57 -11.79 -17.26 17.36
N GLY A 58 -13.09 -17.39 17.07
CA GLY A 58 -14.11 -17.81 18.03
C GLY A 58 -14.50 -16.73 19.04
N VAL A 59 -14.16 -15.47 18.79
CA VAL A 59 -14.53 -14.34 19.65
C VAL A 59 -15.94 -13.85 19.31
N SER A 60 -16.84 -13.89 20.28
CA SER A 60 -18.22 -13.42 20.10
C SER A 60 -18.31 -11.90 20.20
N ARG A 61 -19.21 -11.31 19.42
CA ARG A 61 -19.48 -9.85 19.46
C ARG A 61 -19.99 -9.37 20.82
N GLU A 62 -20.76 -10.22 21.51
CA GLU A 62 -21.27 -9.95 22.87
C GLU A 62 -20.13 -9.77 23.87
N ALA A 63 -19.08 -10.62 23.78
CA ALA A 63 -17.90 -10.50 24.63
C ALA A 63 -17.14 -9.21 24.39
N LEU A 64 -17.04 -8.77 23.14
CA LEU A 64 -16.39 -7.49 22.77
C LEU A 64 -17.17 -6.28 23.29
N LEU A 65 -18.50 -6.29 23.16
CA LEU A 65 -19.34 -5.21 23.68
C LEU A 65 -19.25 -5.13 25.21
N ALA A 66 -19.27 -6.27 25.91
CA ALA A 66 -19.13 -6.31 27.37
C ALA A 66 -17.74 -5.85 27.84
N LEU A 67 -16.67 -6.07 27.05
CA LEU A 67 -15.35 -5.51 27.32
C LEU A 67 -15.29 -4.00 27.05
N GLN A 68 -16.04 -3.53 26.05
CA GLN A 68 -16.16 -2.11 25.72
C GLN A 68 -16.89 -1.34 26.82
N GLU A 69 -17.98 -1.87 27.38
CA GLU A 69 -18.68 -1.29 28.54
C GLU A 69 -17.77 -1.16 29.76
N LYS A 70 -16.78 -2.05 29.89
CA LYS A 70 -15.77 -1.99 30.95
C LYS A 70 -14.57 -1.10 30.61
N GLU A 71 -14.62 -0.42 29.45
CA GLU A 71 -13.52 0.40 28.93
C GLU A 71 -12.20 -0.35 28.73
N LEU A 72 -12.25 -1.68 28.57
CA LEU A 72 -11.08 -2.52 28.33
C LEU A 72 -10.72 -2.67 26.86
N VAL A 73 -11.69 -2.49 25.97
CA VAL A 73 -11.51 -2.46 24.54
C VAL A 73 -12.18 -1.22 23.95
N GLU A 74 -11.64 -0.76 22.84
CA GLU A 74 -12.21 0.31 22.04
C GLU A 74 -12.33 -0.12 20.58
N ILE A 75 -13.29 0.47 19.88
CA ILE A 75 -13.34 0.38 18.43
C ILE A 75 -12.45 1.49 17.90
N ALA A 76 -11.24 1.13 17.52
CA ALA A 76 -10.47 1.97 16.66
C ALA A 76 -11.20 1.93 15.29
N SER A 77 -11.75 3.05 14.86
CA SER A 77 -11.95 3.21 13.43
C SER A 77 -10.59 2.88 12.81
N ALA A 78 -10.57 2.05 11.75
CA ALA A 78 -9.40 2.03 10.86
C ALA A 78 -9.34 3.36 10.06
N ALA A 79 -9.79 4.46 10.66
CA ALA A 79 -9.18 5.73 10.47
C ALA A 79 -7.76 5.50 10.94
N LEU A 80 -6.93 5.00 9.95
CA LEU A 80 -5.55 5.39 9.86
C LEU A 80 -5.03 5.82 11.24
N VAL A 81 -4.34 4.90 11.93
CA VAL A 81 -3.25 5.38 12.75
C VAL A 81 -2.63 6.44 11.85
N GLN A 82 -2.92 7.69 12.15
CA GLN A 82 -2.08 8.79 11.75
C GLN A 82 -0.80 8.62 12.60
N ALA A 83 -0.06 7.55 12.31
CA ALA A 83 1.34 7.71 12.18
C ALA A 83 1.44 8.84 11.14
N GLU A 84 1.89 10.02 11.52
CA GLU A 84 2.52 10.91 10.55
C GLU A 84 3.22 9.97 9.58
N PRO A 85 2.96 10.05 8.25
CA PRO A 85 3.57 9.14 7.33
C PRO A 85 5.05 9.24 7.64
N ALA A 86 5.55 8.32 8.44
CA ALA A 86 6.96 8.19 8.70
C ALA A 86 7.51 7.86 7.34
N MET A 87 7.92 8.93 6.65
CA MET A 87 8.69 8.80 5.42
C MET A 87 9.71 7.72 5.74
N PRO A 88 9.74 6.60 5.01
CA PRO A 88 10.73 5.57 5.27
C PRO A 88 12.04 6.29 5.39
N SER A 89 12.75 6.05 6.49
CA SER A 89 14.03 6.73 6.72
C SER A 89 14.82 6.61 5.43
N LEU A 90 15.20 7.73 4.82
CA LEU A 90 15.85 7.76 3.52
C LEU A 90 17.10 6.86 3.49
N ALA A 91 17.69 6.62 4.68
CA ALA A 91 18.81 5.72 4.88
C ALA A 91 18.47 4.24 4.60
N ASN A 92 17.22 3.82 4.77
CA ASN A 92 16.79 2.41 4.65
C ASN A 92 15.83 2.16 3.49
N LEU A 93 15.73 3.08 2.53
CA LEU A 93 14.82 2.95 1.39
C LEU A 93 15.12 1.73 0.51
N LEU A 94 16.39 1.39 0.33
CA LEU A 94 16.80 0.26 -0.47
C LEU A 94 16.94 -1.01 0.40
N ALA A 95 16.38 -2.11 -0.09
CA ALA A 95 16.58 -3.44 0.46
C ALA A 95 17.78 -4.14 -0.20
N GLU A 96 17.99 -3.88 -1.49
CA GLU A 96 19.12 -4.36 -2.29
C GLU A 96 19.88 -3.18 -2.88
N ALA A 97 21.21 -3.31 -2.96
CA ALA A 97 22.04 -2.30 -3.59
C ALA A 97 21.75 -2.17 -5.09
N PRO A 98 21.81 -0.95 -5.66
CA PRO A 98 21.69 -0.74 -7.09
C PRO A 98 22.77 -1.49 -7.87
N LEU A 99 22.41 -1.98 -9.05
CA LEU A 99 23.41 -2.51 -9.97
C LEU A 99 24.25 -1.35 -10.54
N ILE A 100 25.50 -1.65 -10.85
CA ILE A 100 26.38 -0.70 -11.52
C ILE A 100 25.89 -0.53 -12.95
N LEU A 101 25.52 0.70 -13.31
CA LEU A 101 25.10 1.04 -14.65
C LEU A 101 26.29 1.06 -15.61
N ASN A 102 26.07 0.60 -16.85
CA ASN A 102 27.03 0.84 -17.90
C ASN A 102 26.97 2.32 -18.36
N PRO A 103 27.93 2.80 -19.17
CA PRO A 103 27.99 4.21 -19.56
C PRO A 103 26.73 4.72 -20.26
N GLU A 104 26.06 3.92 -21.09
CA GLU A 104 24.82 4.30 -21.80
C GLU A 104 23.64 4.42 -20.82
N GLN A 105 23.51 3.47 -19.93
CA GLN A 105 22.48 3.49 -18.88
C GLN A 105 22.68 4.68 -17.90
N ALA A 106 23.94 4.96 -17.54
CA ALA A 106 24.25 6.11 -16.68
C ALA A 106 23.95 7.43 -17.38
N ALA A 107 24.26 7.55 -18.68
CA ALA A 107 23.88 8.72 -19.48
C ALA A 107 22.37 8.88 -19.58
N ALA A 108 21.62 7.80 -19.83
CA ALA A 108 20.17 7.82 -19.85
C ALA A 108 19.57 8.27 -18.50
N LEU A 109 20.06 7.72 -17.37
CA LEU A 109 19.63 8.13 -16.04
C LEU A 109 19.92 9.60 -15.78
N SER A 110 21.09 10.09 -16.16
CA SER A 110 21.47 11.51 -16.03
C SER A 110 20.48 12.42 -16.75
N VAL A 111 20.09 12.07 -17.98
CA VAL A 111 19.08 12.84 -18.76
C VAL A 111 17.73 12.82 -18.06
N LEU A 112 17.28 11.68 -17.53
CA LEU A 112 16.01 11.57 -16.83
C LEU A 112 15.98 12.41 -15.55
N THR A 113 17.08 12.48 -14.83
CA THR A 113 17.16 13.14 -13.51
C THR A 113 17.46 14.64 -13.59
N ALA A 114 18.06 15.11 -14.68
CA ALA A 114 18.34 16.53 -14.90
C ALA A 114 17.08 17.36 -15.23
N GLN A 115 15.95 16.72 -15.46
CA GLN A 115 14.73 17.38 -15.92
C GLN A 115 13.93 17.97 -14.76
N SER A 116 13.42 19.16 -14.94
CA SER A 116 12.49 19.82 -14.01
C SER A 116 11.11 20.03 -14.67
N GLY A 117 10.05 20.00 -13.88
CA GLY A 117 8.68 20.14 -14.35
C GLY A 117 8.14 18.86 -15.00
N PHE A 118 6.95 18.96 -15.61
CA PHE A 118 6.34 17.84 -16.34
C PHE A 118 7.02 17.62 -17.67
N ARG A 119 7.47 16.40 -17.91
CA ARG A 119 8.03 15.97 -19.21
C ARG A 119 7.66 14.53 -19.49
N VAL A 120 7.62 14.20 -20.77
CA VAL A 120 7.48 12.85 -21.28
C VAL A 120 8.80 12.45 -21.94
N THR A 121 9.35 11.32 -21.54
CA THR A 121 10.61 10.80 -22.06
C THR A 121 10.42 9.36 -22.50
N LEU A 122 10.88 9.02 -23.69
CA LEU A 122 10.91 7.64 -24.19
C LEU A 122 12.29 7.03 -23.90
N LEU A 123 12.31 5.99 -23.07
CA LEU A 123 13.51 5.17 -22.83
C LEU A 123 13.50 3.99 -23.79
N GLN A 124 14.20 4.12 -24.92
CA GLN A 124 14.29 3.09 -25.94
C GLN A 124 15.49 2.17 -25.71
N GLY A 125 15.31 0.89 -25.91
CA GLY A 125 16.37 -0.13 -25.85
C GLY A 125 15.82 -1.53 -26.12
N ILE A 126 16.67 -2.41 -26.60
CA ILE A 126 16.29 -3.81 -26.87
C ILE A 126 15.94 -4.54 -25.56
N THR A 127 15.25 -5.67 -25.67
CA THR A 127 14.99 -6.55 -24.53
C THR A 127 16.32 -6.99 -23.92
N GLY A 128 16.43 -6.94 -22.59
CA GLY A 128 17.67 -7.27 -21.87
C GLY A 128 18.72 -6.15 -21.82
N SER A 129 18.49 -4.97 -22.42
CA SER A 129 19.41 -3.83 -22.32
C SER A 129 19.52 -3.20 -20.92
N GLY A 130 18.72 -3.68 -19.96
CA GLY A 130 18.74 -3.18 -18.59
C GLY A 130 17.91 -1.91 -18.36
N LYS A 131 16.95 -1.57 -19.23
CA LYS A 131 15.99 -0.46 -19.01
C LYS A 131 15.40 -0.46 -17.61
N THR A 132 15.06 -1.66 -17.11
CA THR A 132 14.50 -1.84 -15.77
C THR A 132 15.40 -1.25 -14.70
N GLU A 133 16.71 -1.48 -14.74
CA GLU A 133 17.62 -0.93 -13.73
C GLU A 133 17.71 0.60 -13.82
N VAL A 134 17.72 1.16 -15.02
CA VAL A 134 17.72 2.60 -15.21
C VAL A 134 16.48 3.24 -14.54
N TYR A 135 15.29 2.71 -14.81
CA TYR A 135 14.11 3.28 -14.18
C TYR A 135 13.98 2.95 -12.69
N LEU A 136 14.50 1.82 -12.19
CA LEU A 136 14.54 1.54 -10.75
C LEU A 136 15.40 2.56 -10.00
N GLN A 137 16.54 2.96 -10.56
CA GLN A 137 17.37 4.01 -9.96
C GLN A 137 16.73 5.40 -10.06
N HIS A 138 15.96 5.66 -11.11
CA HIS A 138 15.17 6.90 -11.19
C HIS A 138 14.03 6.92 -10.15
N ILE A 139 13.32 5.79 -9.96
CA ILE A 139 12.32 5.63 -8.90
C ILE A 139 12.94 5.93 -7.53
N GLU A 140 14.13 5.39 -7.24
CA GLU A 140 14.82 5.64 -5.98
C GLU A 140 14.97 7.14 -5.70
N GLN A 141 15.43 7.91 -6.69
CA GLN A 141 15.62 9.35 -6.53
C GLN A 141 14.31 10.09 -6.25
N VAL A 142 13.23 9.71 -6.95
CA VAL A 142 11.90 10.30 -6.76
C VAL A 142 11.33 9.96 -5.37
N LEU A 143 11.49 8.72 -4.92
CA LEU A 143 11.08 8.29 -3.59
C LEU A 143 11.89 9.00 -2.49
N ARG A 144 13.21 9.19 -2.70
CA ARG A 144 14.07 9.97 -1.80
C ARG A 144 13.66 11.44 -1.71
N ALA A 145 13.10 11.99 -2.78
CA ALA A 145 12.52 13.32 -2.77
C ALA A 145 11.12 13.41 -2.11
N GLY A 146 10.66 12.31 -1.51
CA GLY A 146 9.37 12.25 -0.83
C GLY A 146 8.16 12.27 -1.75
N ARG A 147 8.34 11.92 -3.02
CA ARG A 147 7.26 11.89 -4.02
C ARG A 147 6.82 10.46 -4.29
N GLN A 148 5.62 10.33 -4.84
CA GLN A 148 5.02 9.05 -5.17
C GLN A 148 5.33 8.66 -6.61
N VAL A 149 5.43 7.36 -6.84
CA VAL A 149 5.70 6.77 -8.16
C VAL A 149 4.57 5.82 -8.55
N LEU A 150 4.13 5.91 -9.80
CA LEU A 150 3.21 4.96 -10.43
C LEU A 150 3.96 4.22 -11.55
N VAL A 151 3.93 2.89 -11.49
CA VAL A 151 4.45 2.02 -12.54
C VAL A 151 3.29 1.28 -13.19
N LEU A 152 3.07 1.54 -14.46
CA LEU A 152 2.10 0.83 -15.28
C LEU A 152 2.81 -0.29 -16.02
N VAL A 153 2.27 -1.49 -15.89
CA VAL A 153 2.76 -2.70 -16.61
C VAL A 153 1.61 -3.33 -17.38
N PRO A 154 1.87 -4.02 -18.51
CA PRO A 154 0.85 -4.82 -19.17
C PRO A 154 0.22 -5.84 -18.22
N GLU A 155 -1.02 -6.26 -18.47
CA GLU A 155 -1.68 -7.25 -17.61
C GLU A 155 -0.87 -8.54 -17.48
N ILE A 156 -0.27 -9.01 -18.57
CA ILE A 156 0.62 -10.18 -18.60
C ILE A 156 1.94 -9.94 -17.84
N GLY A 157 2.36 -8.68 -17.74
CA GLY A 157 3.59 -8.26 -17.05
C GLY A 157 3.44 -8.11 -15.53
N LEU A 158 2.19 -8.00 -15.03
CA LEU A 158 1.92 -7.86 -13.61
C LEU A 158 1.97 -9.23 -12.91
N THR A 159 3.12 -9.84 -12.90
CA THR A 159 3.36 -11.13 -12.26
C THR A 159 3.80 -11.00 -10.80
N PRO A 160 3.63 -12.05 -9.96
CA PRO A 160 4.19 -12.06 -8.61
C PRO A 160 5.70 -11.78 -8.58
N GLN A 161 6.45 -12.23 -9.62
CA GLN A 161 7.88 -11.98 -9.75
C GLN A 161 8.18 -10.50 -10.01
N THR A 162 7.40 -9.84 -10.85
CA THR A 162 7.51 -8.39 -11.08
C THR A 162 7.31 -7.64 -9.78
N VAL A 163 6.23 -7.90 -9.04
CA VAL A 163 5.97 -7.27 -7.75
C VAL A 163 7.07 -7.57 -6.74
N ALA A 164 7.54 -8.83 -6.68
CA ALA A 164 8.62 -9.25 -5.80
C ALA A 164 9.93 -8.48 -6.08
N ARG A 165 10.25 -8.20 -7.34
CA ARG A 165 11.43 -7.39 -7.73
C ARG A 165 11.39 -5.99 -7.13
N PHE A 166 10.24 -5.31 -7.18
CA PHE A 166 10.09 -3.99 -6.58
C PHE A 166 10.16 -4.05 -5.05
N ARG A 167 9.57 -5.08 -4.42
CA ARG A 167 9.64 -5.28 -2.97
C ARG A 167 11.05 -5.63 -2.48
N ALA A 168 11.80 -6.39 -3.27
CA ALA A 168 13.19 -6.69 -2.98
C ALA A 168 14.08 -5.45 -3.11
N ARG A 169 13.73 -4.51 -4.01
CA ARG A 169 14.51 -3.29 -4.22
C ARG A 169 14.17 -2.20 -3.22
N PHE A 170 12.89 -1.98 -2.89
CA PHE A 170 12.42 -0.83 -2.10
C PHE A 170 11.73 -1.25 -0.81
N ARG A 171 12.20 -0.72 0.31
CA ARG A 171 11.55 -0.82 1.62
C ARG A 171 10.60 0.36 1.82
N CYS A 172 9.55 0.42 1.02
CA CYS A 172 8.54 1.46 1.12
C CYS A 172 7.13 0.87 1.01
N PRO A 173 6.10 1.60 1.50
CA PRO A 173 4.72 1.21 1.30
C PRO A 173 4.40 1.08 -0.19
N LEU A 174 3.98 -0.13 -0.62
CA LEU A 174 3.71 -0.48 -2.00
C LEU A 174 2.28 -1.00 -2.15
N ALA A 175 1.53 -0.44 -3.10
CA ALA A 175 0.22 -0.92 -3.52
C ALA A 175 0.30 -1.57 -4.91
N VAL A 176 -0.48 -2.64 -5.10
CA VAL A 176 -0.64 -3.31 -6.40
C VAL A 176 -2.09 -3.18 -6.84
N LEU A 177 -2.32 -2.69 -8.07
CA LEU A 177 -3.64 -2.43 -8.63
C LEU A 177 -3.84 -3.22 -9.94
N HIS A 178 -4.79 -4.16 -9.93
CA HIS A 178 -5.13 -4.98 -11.08
C HIS A 178 -6.64 -5.29 -11.14
N SER A 179 -7.07 -5.85 -12.25
CA SER A 179 -8.50 -6.17 -12.52
C SER A 179 -9.09 -7.18 -11.52
N GLY A 180 -8.29 -8.08 -10.95
CA GLY A 180 -8.71 -9.09 -9.98
C GLY A 180 -8.92 -8.61 -8.55
N LEU A 181 -8.66 -7.32 -8.25
CA LEU A 181 -8.96 -6.76 -6.93
C LEU A 181 -10.46 -6.58 -6.74
N SER A 182 -10.95 -6.89 -5.54
CA SER A 182 -12.30 -6.49 -5.12
C SER A 182 -12.43 -4.96 -5.06
N ASP A 183 -13.65 -4.46 -5.16
CA ASP A 183 -13.91 -3.02 -5.06
C ASP A 183 -13.43 -2.43 -3.74
N ARG A 184 -13.50 -3.21 -2.66
CA ARG A 184 -13.01 -2.81 -1.34
C ARG A 184 -11.49 -2.64 -1.32
N GLU A 185 -10.74 -3.61 -1.84
CA GLU A 185 -9.28 -3.55 -1.91
C GLU A 185 -8.82 -2.39 -2.81
N ARG A 186 -9.48 -2.20 -3.94
CA ARG A 186 -9.22 -1.09 -4.85
C ARG A 186 -9.46 0.26 -4.18
N LEU A 187 -10.59 0.43 -3.48
CA LEU A 187 -10.90 1.65 -2.75
C LEU A 187 -9.88 1.91 -1.63
N GLN A 188 -9.44 0.87 -0.94
CA GLN A 188 -8.44 0.97 0.12
C GLN A 188 -7.09 1.46 -0.44
N ALA A 189 -6.61 0.86 -1.54
CA ALA A 189 -5.40 1.29 -2.23
C ALA A 189 -5.50 2.74 -2.75
N TRP A 190 -6.65 3.14 -3.29
CA TRP A 190 -6.90 4.51 -3.73
C TRP A 190 -6.83 5.52 -2.58
N ARG A 191 -7.44 5.19 -1.44
CA ARG A 191 -7.41 6.07 -0.25
C ARG A 191 -6.00 6.22 0.27
N ALA A 192 -5.27 5.12 0.39
CA ALA A 192 -3.89 5.14 0.85
C ALA A 192 -2.97 5.93 -0.11
N ALA A 193 -3.15 5.78 -1.42
CA ALA A 193 -2.40 6.56 -2.42
C ALA A 193 -2.74 8.06 -2.33
N ARG A 194 -4.03 8.40 -2.22
CA ARG A 194 -4.50 9.79 -2.06
C ARG A 194 -4.02 10.43 -0.76
N ALA A 195 -3.91 9.66 0.31
CA ALA A 195 -3.40 10.13 1.60
C ALA A 195 -1.86 10.26 1.61
N GLY A 196 -1.16 9.73 0.59
CA GLY A 196 0.30 9.71 0.53
C GLY A 196 0.95 8.63 1.40
N GLU A 197 0.16 7.67 1.89
CA GLU A 197 0.61 6.55 2.72
C GLU A 197 1.32 5.46 1.90
N VAL A 198 1.05 5.42 0.60
CA VAL A 198 1.71 4.55 -0.36
C VAL A 198 2.67 5.39 -1.19
N SER A 199 3.92 4.96 -1.26
CA SER A 199 4.97 5.66 -2.00
C SER A 199 5.15 5.11 -3.42
N LEU A 200 4.93 3.81 -3.60
CA LEU A 200 5.08 3.11 -4.88
C LEU A 200 3.78 2.38 -5.23
N ILE A 201 3.25 2.66 -6.41
CA ILE A 201 2.03 2.05 -6.93
C ILE A 201 2.42 1.30 -8.19
N ILE A 202 2.06 0.02 -8.28
CA ILE A 202 2.25 -0.79 -9.49
C ILE A 202 0.87 -1.24 -9.95
N GLY A 203 0.57 -1.13 -11.23
CA GLY A 203 -0.72 -1.59 -11.70
C GLY A 203 -0.82 -1.69 -13.21
N THR A 204 -1.96 -2.20 -13.66
CA THR A 204 -2.31 -2.26 -15.08
C THR A 204 -2.87 -0.91 -15.55
N ARG A 205 -3.28 -0.82 -16.80
CA ARG A 205 -3.79 0.42 -17.44
C ARG A 205 -4.74 1.24 -16.55
N SER A 206 -5.67 0.59 -15.87
CA SER A 206 -6.65 1.28 -15.02
C SER A 206 -6.04 1.99 -13.80
N ALA A 207 -4.83 1.62 -13.39
CA ALA A 207 -4.14 2.26 -12.28
C ALA A 207 -3.76 3.72 -12.56
N ILE A 208 -3.78 4.18 -13.81
CA ILE A 208 -3.53 5.59 -14.18
C ILE A 208 -4.52 6.55 -13.50
N PHE A 209 -5.71 6.09 -13.14
CA PHE A 209 -6.73 6.90 -12.47
C PHE A 209 -6.55 6.99 -10.94
N THR A 210 -5.48 6.38 -10.41
CA THR A 210 -5.22 6.40 -8.96
C THR A 210 -4.82 7.80 -8.51
N PRO A 211 -5.55 8.42 -7.58
CA PRO A 211 -5.20 9.73 -7.06
C PRO A 211 -3.93 9.63 -6.23
N MET A 212 -2.95 10.46 -6.51
CA MET A 212 -1.71 10.57 -5.75
C MET A 212 -1.60 11.93 -5.09
N ALA A 213 -1.20 11.99 -3.81
CA ALA A 213 -1.02 13.23 -3.07
C ALA A 213 0.19 14.04 -3.59
N ARG A 214 1.26 13.34 -3.95
CA ARG A 214 2.55 13.93 -4.33
C ARG A 214 3.14 13.19 -5.55
N PRO A 215 2.49 13.24 -6.73
CA PRO A 215 2.97 12.55 -7.90
C PRO A 215 4.36 13.05 -8.30
N GLY A 216 5.30 12.15 -8.54
CA GLY A 216 6.67 12.47 -8.93
C GLY A 216 7.08 11.84 -10.24
N LEU A 217 6.60 10.62 -10.49
CA LEU A 217 6.99 9.85 -11.68
C LEU A 217 5.87 8.89 -12.06
N ILE A 218 5.60 8.80 -13.35
CA ILE A 218 4.78 7.74 -13.94
C ILE A 218 5.64 7.03 -14.97
N ILE A 219 5.75 5.71 -14.82
CA ILE A 219 6.44 4.83 -15.77
C ILE A 219 5.39 3.99 -16.47
N VAL A 220 5.50 3.90 -17.78
CA VAL A 220 4.74 2.96 -18.61
C VAL A 220 5.75 1.96 -19.16
N ASP A 221 5.82 0.78 -18.54
CA ASP A 221 6.72 -0.28 -19.01
C ASP A 221 6.07 -1.02 -20.18
N GLU A 222 6.87 -1.40 -21.19
CA GLU A 222 6.41 -2.02 -22.43
C GLU A 222 5.25 -1.24 -23.09
N GLU A 223 5.43 0.08 -23.28
CA GLU A 223 4.37 1.00 -23.73
C GLU A 223 3.74 0.62 -25.09
N HIS A 224 4.46 -0.17 -25.88
CA HIS A 224 3.99 -0.69 -27.18
C HIS A 224 2.97 -1.84 -27.04
N ASP A 225 2.80 -2.40 -25.82
CA ASP A 225 1.85 -3.49 -25.60
C ASP A 225 0.41 -3.04 -25.86
N LEU A 226 -0.34 -3.89 -26.57
CA LEU A 226 -1.71 -3.59 -26.99
C LEU A 226 -2.68 -3.45 -25.81
N SER A 227 -2.36 -3.97 -24.64
CA SER A 227 -3.19 -3.83 -23.45
C SER A 227 -3.33 -2.38 -22.96
N PHE A 228 -2.40 -1.49 -23.36
CA PHE A 228 -2.53 -0.05 -23.09
C PHE A 228 -3.40 0.68 -24.13
N LYS A 229 -3.67 0.06 -25.25
CA LYS A 229 -4.52 0.64 -26.32
C LYS A 229 -5.95 0.13 -26.17
N GLN A 230 -6.92 1.02 -26.35
CA GLN A 230 -8.31 0.62 -26.43
C GLN A 230 -8.51 0.02 -27.83
N GLN A 231 -8.88 -1.25 -27.89
CA GLN A 231 -9.39 -1.80 -29.13
C GLN A 231 -10.78 -1.19 -29.30
N GLU A 232 -10.93 -0.35 -30.32
CA GLU A 232 -12.24 0.06 -30.78
C GLU A 232 -12.95 -1.20 -31.29
N GLY A 233 -14.03 -1.58 -30.58
CA GLY A 233 -14.95 -2.63 -31.01
C GLY A 233 -16.03 -2.06 -31.94
#